data_8eabf999cea367830bf6ae2a2f00185a
#
_entry.id   8eabf999cea367830bf6ae2a2f00185a
#
_cell.length_a   1.000
_cell.length_b   1.000
_cell.length_c   1.000
_cell.angle_alpha   90.00
_cell.angle_beta   90.00
_cell.angle_gamma   90.00
#
_symmetry.space_group_name_H-M   'P 1'
#
loop_
_entity.id
_entity.type
_entity.pdbx_description
1 polymer ?
#
loop_
_entity_poly.entity_id
_entity_poly.type
_entity_poly.pdbx_seq_one_letter_code
_entity_poly.pdbx_strand_id
1 'polypeptide(L)'
;DNASDKNYYSIKILYTNISEENQAKINKYQKENVDIEFVDLNYYINKVKDKLYTRDYYSATTYFRLFIPDLYPQYDKVLYLDSDIVVLSDIADLYNIDMEDNLVAAAPDDVIQTIKVFQEYAELVVGVTDHKRYFNAGILLMNLDELRKFKFQDKFLYLLSKVKFSVAQDQDYLNRLCKGRVKLIENTWDRMPIGGDTVKREDLHLIHYNLAFKPWHFEDILYKEYFWKYAQQTEFFDIIQSIKENYTEEEKFKDMESDKKLRELAQKECDCVGDDRKYRRM
;
A
#
# COMPACT_ATOMS: atom_id res chain seq x y z
N ASP A 1 9.12 0.13 18.98
CA ASP A 1 10.31 0.87 19.41
C ASP A 1 10.14 2.37 19.25
N ASN A 2 9.53 2.84 18.16
CA ASN A 2 9.44 4.28 17.83
C ASN A 2 8.13 4.96 18.29
N ALA A 3 7.26 4.24 18.98
CA ALA A 3 6.04 4.79 19.56
C ALA A 3 6.34 5.65 20.79
N SER A 4 5.74 6.83 20.88
CA SER A 4 5.86 7.72 22.03
C SER A 4 4.99 7.23 23.21
N ASP A 5 5.49 7.30 24.42
CA ASP A 5 4.72 7.00 25.64
C ASP A 5 3.57 8.00 25.89
N LYS A 6 3.53 9.11 25.15
CA LYS A 6 2.48 10.13 25.26
C LYS A 6 1.21 9.79 24.45
N ASN A 7 1.32 8.82 23.55
CA ASN A 7 0.25 8.45 22.64
C ASN A 7 -0.23 7.02 22.93
N TYR A 8 -1.49 6.74 22.60
CA TYR A 8 -2.05 5.40 22.61
C TYR A 8 -2.25 4.93 21.18
N TYR A 9 -1.74 3.74 20.85
CA TYR A 9 -1.78 3.17 19.50
C TYR A 9 -2.71 1.97 19.48
N SER A 10 -3.83 2.07 18.78
CA SER A 10 -4.75 0.97 18.55
C SER A 10 -4.50 0.39 17.15
N ILE A 11 -3.86 -0.77 17.09
CA ILE A 11 -3.45 -1.43 15.86
C ILE A 11 -4.47 -2.52 15.50
N LYS A 12 -5.03 -2.46 14.30
CA LYS A 12 -5.94 -3.48 13.77
C LYS A 12 -5.24 -4.23 12.64
N ILE A 13 -4.93 -5.51 12.85
CA ILE A 13 -4.32 -6.38 11.84
C ILE A 13 -5.44 -7.03 11.03
N LEU A 14 -5.66 -6.54 9.82
CA LEU A 14 -6.65 -7.07 8.89
C LEU A 14 -6.09 -8.32 8.21
N TYR A 15 -6.75 -9.47 8.35
CA TYR A 15 -6.21 -10.73 7.84
C TYR A 15 -7.28 -11.65 7.25
N THR A 16 -6.82 -12.65 6.48
CA THR A 16 -7.63 -13.79 6.03
C THR A 16 -7.04 -15.13 6.45
N ASN A 17 -5.74 -15.17 6.72
CA ASN A 17 -5.03 -16.39 7.11
C ASN A 17 -3.77 -16.04 7.93
N ILE A 18 -3.92 -15.96 9.23
CA ILE A 18 -2.81 -15.92 10.19
C ILE A 18 -3.08 -16.98 11.25
N SER A 19 -2.16 -17.92 11.43
CA SER A 19 -2.30 -18.98 12.43
C SER A 19 -2.39 -18.42 13.86
N GLU A 20 -3.07 -19.11 14.75
CA GLU A 20 -3.16 -18.74 16.18
C GLU A 20 -1.78 -18.63 16.83
N GLU A 21 -0.83 -19.49 16.44
CA GLU A 21 0.56 -19.42 16.89
C GLU A 21 1.22 -18.08 16.49
N ASN A 22 1.05 -17.66 15.25
CA ASN A 22 1.62 -16.38 14.79
C ASN A 22 0.91 -15.19 15.43
N GLN A 23 -0.42 -15.26 15.62
CA GLN A 23 -1.15 -14.23 16.37
C GLN A 23 -0.61 -14.12 17.80
N ALA A 24 -0.37 -15.26 18.48
CA ALA A 24 0.18 -15.27 19.83
C ALA A 24 1.61 -14.65 19.90
N LYS A 25 2.46 -14.91 18.89
CA LYS A 25 3.79 -14.27 18.78
C LYS A 25 3.67 -12.76 18.60
N ILE A 26 2.79 -12.31 17.73
CA ILE A 26 2.57 -10.86 17.47
C ILE A 26 1.97 -10.17 18.70
N ASN A 27 1.05 -10.81 19.42
CA ASN A 27 0.46 -10.26 20.64
C ASN A 27 1.47 -9.96 21.77
N LYS A 28 2.66 -10.56 21.73
CA LYS A 28 3.73 -10.24 22.70
C LYS A 28 4.28 -8.81 22.56
N TYR A 29 3.98 -8.14 21.45
CA TYR A 29 4.38 -6.74 21.22
C TYR A 29 3.37 -5.73 21.78
N GLN A 30 2.25 -6.17 22.35
CA GLN A 30 1.34 -5.29 23.09
C GLN A 30 2.05 -4.67 24.28
N LYS A 31 1.71 -3.42 24.57
CA LYS A 31 2.23 -2.64 25.70
C LYS A 31 1.08 -1.85 26.32
N GLU A 32 1.34 -1.17 27.43
CA GLU A 32 0.34 -0.33 28.10
C GLU A 32 -0.29 0.70 27.15
N ASN A 33 0.51 1.23 26.21
CA ASN A 33 0.07 2.22 25.24
C ASN A 33 -0.03 1.68 23.80
N VAL A 34 0.06 0.37 23.57
CA VAL A 34 -0.05 -0.28 22.26
C VAL A 34 -0.96 -1.50 22.36
N ASP A 35 -2.14 -1.40 21.78
CA ASP A 35 -3.11 -2.48 21.66
C ASP A 35 -3.09 -3.08 20.26
N ILE A 36 -3.17 -4.42 20.16
CA ILE A 36 -3.17 -5.14 18.88
C ILE A 36 -4.43 -6.03 18.83
N GLU A 37 -5.23 -5.83 17.80
CA GLU A 37 -6.41 -6.62 17.52
C GLU A 37 -6.33 -7.25 16.14
N PHE A 38 -6.67 -8.55 16.04
CA PHE A 38 -6.76 -9.26 14.77
C PHE A 38 -8.20 -9.24 14.26
N VAL A 39 -8.38 -8.80 13.01
CA VAL A 39 -9.69 -8.65 12.36
C VAL A 39 -9.77 -9.56 11.15
N ASP A 40 -10.53 -10.65 11.27
CA ASP A 40 -10.77 -11.59 10.17
C ASP A 40 -11.71 -10.99 9.13
N LEU A 41 -11.20 -10.84 7.90
CA LEU A 41 -11.95 -10.28 6.78
C LEU A 41 -12.50 -11.31 5.79
N ASN A 42 -12.41 -12.60 6.09
CA ASN A 42 -12.90 -13.66 5.20
C ASN A 42 -14.37 -13.46 4.79
N TYR A 43 -15.23 -13.03 5.73
CA TYR A 43 -16.62 -12.75 5.43
C TYR A 43 -16.79 -11.64 4.38
N TYR A 44 -16.02 -10.57 4.49
CA TYR A 44 -16.11 -9.41 3.57
C TYR A 44 -15.56 -9.77 2.19
N ILE A 45 -14.40 -10.43 2.13
CA ILE A 45 -13.79 -10.86 0.88
C ILE A 45 -14.70 -11.82 0.13
N ASN A 46 -15.29 -12.79 0.81
CA ASN A 46 -16.17 -13.78 0.17
C ASN A 46 -17.40 -13.14 -0.53
N LYS A 47 -17.84 -11.97 -0.09
CA LYS A 47 -18.92 -11.22 -0.76
C LYS A 47 -18.51 -10.56 -2.08
N VAL A 48 -17.23 -10.25 -2.25
CA VAL A 48 -16.76 -9.43 -3.38
C VAL A 48 -15.67 -10.09 -4.22
N LYS A 49 -15.09 -11.22 -3.77
CA LYS A 49 -13.92 -11.87 -4.40
C LYS A 49 -14.09 -12.15 -5.90
N ASP A 50 -15.29 -12.52 -6.33
CA ASP A 50 -15.56 -12.85 -7.74
C ASP A 50 -15.54 -11.60 -8.64
N LYS A 51 -15.55 -10.40 -8.05
CA LYS A 51 -15.49 -9.13 -8.75
C LYS A 51 -14.09 -8.52 -8.71
N LEU A 52 -13.25 -8.94 -7.76
CA LEU A 52 -11.91 -8.43 -7.58
C LEU A 52 -10.95 -9.05 -8.59
N TYR A 53 -10.13 -8.23 -9.21
CA TYR A 53 -9.05 -8.69 -10.07
C TYR A 53 -7.75 -8.78 -9.28
N THR A 54 -7.10 -9.93 -9.35
CA THR A 54 -5.78 -10.16 -8.73
C THR A 54 -4.81 -10.69 -9.75
N ARG A 55 -3.52 -10.40 -9.58
CA ARG A 55 -2.45 -10.74 -10.50
C ARG A 55 -1.12 -10.90 -9.74
N ASP A 56 -0.31 -11.85 -10.18
CA ASP A 56 1.03 -12.11 -9.64
C ASP A 56 1.04 -12.27 -8.10
N TYR A 57 1.81 -11.44 -7.38
CA TYR A 57 1.87 -11.39 -5.92
C TYR A 57 0.73 -10.60 -5.26
N TYR A 58 -0.13 -9.93 -6.04
CA TYR A 58 -1.29 -9.23 -5.49
C TYR A 58 -2.38 -10.22 -5.09
N SER A 59 -2.86 -10.08 -3.87
CA SER A 59 -3.99 -10.87 -3.35
C SER A 59 -5.24 -10.03 -3.23
N ALA A 60 -6.39 -10.67 -3.02
CA ALA A 60 -7.63 -9.95 -2.74
C ALA A 60 -7.55 -9.07 -1.47
N THR A 61 -6.56 -9.31 -0.61
CA THR A 61 -6.34 -8.53 0.62
C THR A 61 -5.92 -7.09 0.34
N THR A 62 -5.29 -6.79 -0.81
CA THR A 62 -4.94 -5.40 -1.18
C THR A 62 -6.18 -4.50 -1.29
N TYR A 63 -7.33 -5.06 -1.61
CA TYR A 63 -8.59 -4.31 -1.69
C TYR A 63 -9.20 -3.99 -0.32
N PHE A 64 -8.70 -4.54 0.78
CA PHE A 64 -9.27 -4.31 2.13
C PHE A 64 -9.30 -2.84 2.51
N ARG A 65 -8.27 -2.10 2.13
CA ARG A 65 -8.18 -0.65 2.39
C ARG A 65 -9.36 0.14 1.84
N LEU A 66 -10.01 -0.35 0.77
CA LEU A 66 -11.16 0.32 0.13
C LEU A 66 -12.46 0.16 0.92
N PHE A 67 -12.52 -0.79 1.86
CA PHE A 67 -13.69 -1.07 2.70
C PHE A 67 -13.57 -0.47 4.11
N ILE A 68 -12.41 0.04 4.49
CA ILE A 68 -12.14 0.58 5.83
C ILE A 68 -13.15 1.66 6.26
N PRO A 69 -13.59 2.60 5.39
CA PRO A 69 -14.54 3.63 5.81
C PRO A 69 -15.85 3.08 6.37
N ASP A 70 -16.34 1.97 5.83
CA ASP A 70 -17.59 1.36 6.26
C ASP A 70 -17.39 0.25 7.31
N LEU A 71 -16.17 -0.34 7.38
CA LEU A 71 -15.81 -1.30 8.42
C LEU A 71 -15.69 -0.65 9.81
N TYR A 72 -15.27 0.60 9.85
CA TYR A 72 -14.99 1.33 11.10
C TYR A 72 -15.80 2.63 11.20
N PRO A 73 -17.15 2.52 11.31
CA PRO A 73 -18.02 3.69 11.38
C PRO A 73 -17.80 4.55 12.65
N GLN A 74 -17.17 3.98 13.68
CA GLN A 74 -16.87 4.66 14.95
C GLN A 74 -15.63 5.56 14.89
N TYR A 75 -14.80 5.45 13.83
CA TYR A 75 -13.63 6.29 13.67
C TYR A 75 -13.87 7.36 12.60
N ASP A 76 -13.36 8.55 12.84
CA ASP A 76 -13.36 9.66 11.88
C ASP A 76 -12.11 9.65 10.99
N LYS A 77 -11.00 9.07 11.49
CA LYS A 77 -9.71 9.01 10.80
C LYS A 77 -8.95 7.74 11.16
N VAL A 78 -8.25 7.14 10.20
CA VAL A 78 -7.32 6.02 10.42
C VAL A 78 -6.06 6.21 9.58
N LEU A 79 -4.96 5.63 10.06
CA LEU A 79 -3.74 5.43 9.28
C LEU A 79 -3.70 3.96 8.82
N TYR A 80 -3.79 3.74 7.51
CA TYR A 80 -3.58 2.43 6.90
C TYR A 80 -2.10 2.26 6.54
N LEU A 81 -1.58 1.09 6.83
CA LEU A 81 -0.19 0.72 6.54
C LEU A 81 -0.14 -0.68 5.92
N ASP A 82 0.57 -0.83 4.80
CA ASP A 82 0.92 -2.15 4.27
C ASP A 82 1.87 -2.88 5.23
N SER A 83 2.00 -4.20 5.10
CA SER A 83 2.78 -5.03 6.04
C SER A 83 4.27 -5.16 5.69
N ASP A 84 4.68 -4.72 4.50
CA ASP A 84 6.04 -4.78 3.99
C ASP A 84 6.80 -3.45 4.20
N ILE A 85 6.69 -2.93 5.41
CA ILE A 85 7.23 -1.63 5.81
C ILE A 85 8.19 -1.74 7.00
N VAL A 86 9.03 -0.73 7.17
CA VAL A 86 9.77 -0.47 8.42
C VAL A 86 9.51 0.97 8.84
N VAL A 87 8.91 1.13 10.03
CA VAL A 87 8.63 2.44 10.62
C VAL A 87 9.85 2.89 11.44
N LEU A 88 10.37 4.08 11.15
CA LEU A 88 11.59 4.63 11.76
C LEU A 88 11.32 5.81 12.70
N SER A 89 10.13 6.40 12.64
CA SER A 89 9.69 7.53 13.46
C SER A 89 8.36 7.24 14.14
N ASP A 90 7.92 8.11 15.02
CA ASP A 90 6.58 7.99 15.61
C ASP A 90 5.50 8.23 14.55
N ILE A 91 4.68 7.22 14.28
CA ILE A 91 3.56 7.33 13.31
C ILE A 91 2.48 8.33 13.73
N ALA A 92 2.48 8.77 14.99
CA ALA A 92 1.59 9.82 15.45
C ALA A 92 1.84 11.15 14.71
N ASP A 93 3.07 11.43 14.30
CA ASP A 93 3.39 12.62 13.52
C ASP A 93 2.66 12.59 12.17
N LEU A 94 2.63 11.43 11.49
CA LEU A 94 1.86 11.24 10.26
C LEU A 94 0.34 11.28 10.54
N TYR A 95 -0.11 10.60 11.61
CA TYR A 95 -1.53 10.56 11.97
C TYR A 95 -2.11 11.96 12.28
N ASN A 96 -1.31 12.84 12.86
CA ASN A 96 -1.73 14.19 13.28
C ASN A 96 -1.70 15.24 12.16
N ILE A 97 -1.30 14.87 10.93
CA ILE A 97 -1.39 15.78 9.79
C ILE A 97 -2.84 16.25 9.63
N ASP A 98 -3.02 17.55 9.50
CA ASP A 98 -4.31 18.14 9.17
C ASP A 98 -4.69 17.77 7.73
N MET A 99 -5.75 17.04 7.56
CA MET A 99 -6.24 16.57 6.26
C MET A 99 -7.15 17.58 5.55
N GLU A 100 -7.58 18.63 6.27
CA GLU A 100 -8.57 19.55 5.74
C GLU A 100 -9.82 18.79 5.24
N ASP A 101 -10.32 19.06 4.03
CA ASP A 101 -11.43 18.34 3.40
C ASP A 101 -10.98 17.22 2.43
N ASN A 102 -9.67 16.88 2.44
CA ASN A 102 -9.15 15.80 1.60
C ASN A 102 -9.67 14.43 2.07
N LEU A 103 -9.82 13.52 1.11
CA LEU A 103 -10.25 12.13 1.37
C LEU A 103 -9.12 11.29 1.95
N VAL A 104 -7.91 11.49 1.43
CA VAL A 104 -6.69 10.80 1.85
C VAL A 104 -5.51 11.75 1.90
N ALA A 105 -4.51 11.43 2.75
CA ALA A 105 -3.16 11.97 2.62
C ALA A 105 -2.20 10.81 2.34
N ALA A 106 -1.34 10.96 1.33
CA ALA A 106 -0.43 9.92 0.87
C ALA A 106 0.77 10.51 0.13
N ALA A 107 1.87 9.78 0.06
CA ALA A 107 3.05 10.19 -0.70
C ALA A 107 2.89 9.89 -2.20
N PRO A 108 3.49 10.69 -3.10
CA PRO A 108 3.58 10.34 -4.51
C PRO A 108 4.28 8.99 -4.69
N ASP A 109 3.79 8.17 -5.64
CA ASP A 109 4.37 6.87 -5.93
C ASP A 109 5.69 7.00 -6.68
N ASP A 110 6.81 6.60 -6.06
CA ASP A 110 8.16 6.73 -6.64
C ASP A 110 8.33 5.95 -7.95
N VAL A 111 7.63 4.82 -8.14
CA VAL A 111 7.68 4.04 -9.40
C VAL A 111 7.06 4.84 -10.54
N ILE A 112 5.90 5.42 -10.30
CA ILE A 112 5.20 6.27 -11.27
C ILE A 112 6.03 7.51 -11.59
N GLN A 113 6.67 8.12 -10.58
CA GLN A 113 7.49 9.34 -10.79
C GLN A 113 8.71 9.08 -11.68
N THR A 114 9.25 7.87 -11.72
CA THR A 114 10.53 7.57 -12.36
C THR A 114 10.40 6.89 -13.73
N ILE A 115 9.27 6.24 -14.04
CA ILE A 115 9.13 5.38 -15.21
C ILE A 115 8.08 5.94 -16.17
N LYS A 116 8.54 6.40 -17.35
CA LYS A 116 7.71 7.12 -18.33
C LYS A 116 6.41 6.40 -18.71
N VAL A 117 6.43 5.10 -18.98
CA VAL A 117 5.21 4.35 -19.34
C VAL A 117 4.16 4.37 -18.24
N PHE A 118 4.58 4.38 -16.98
CA PHE A 118 3.65 4.48 -15.85
C PHE A 118 3.13 5.90 -15.65
N GLN A 119 3.90 6.93 -15.99
CA GLN A 119 3.42 8.31 -16.01
C GLN A 119 2.29 8.47 -17.03
N GLU A 120 2.51 7.97 -18.25
CA GLU A 120 1.50 7.98 -19.33
C GLU A 120 0.27 7.15 -18.92
N TYR A 121 0.45 5.97 -18.31
CA TYR A 121 -0.64 5.15 -17.81
C TYR A 121 -1.48 5.88 -16.75
N ALA A 122 -0.84 6.50 -15.76
CA ALA A 122 -1.52 7.26 -14.71
C ALA A 122 -2.40 8.38 -15.29
N GLU A 123 -1.90 9.10 -16.30
CA GLU A 123 -2.61 10.23 -16.90
C GLU A 123 -3.69 9.78 -17.92
N LEU A 124 -3.36 8.83 -18.79
CA LEU A 124 -4.24 8.44 -19.90
C LEU A 124 -5.31 7.42 -19.47
N VAL A 125 -4.92 6.42 -18.67
CA VAL A 125 -5.78 5.26 -18.32
C VAL A 125 -6.47 5.51 -16.98
N VAL A 126 -5.70 5.76 -15.90
CA VAL A 126 -6.28 6.05 -14.59
C VAL A 126 -6.97 7.40 -14.60
N GLY A 127 -6.41 8.37 -15.33
CA GLY A 127 -7.00 9.69 -15.56
C GLY A 127 -6.71 10.68 -14.44
N VAL A 128 -5.56 10.55 -13.77
CA VAL A 128 -5.04 11.63 -12.91
C VAL A 128 -4.68 12.84 -13.78
N THR A 129 -4.73 14.04 -13.20
CA THR A 129 -4.49 15.27 -13.98
C THR A 129 -3.00 15.46 -14.30
N ASP A 130 -2.14 14.96 -13.42
CA ASP A 130 -0.69 15.04 -13.48
C ASP A 130 -0.16 13.81 -12.73
N HIS A 131 0.71 13.01 -13.37
CA HIS A 131 1.29 11.80 -12.77
C HIS A 131 2.02 12.10 -11.44
N LYS A 132 2.52 13.32 -11.22
CA LYS A 132 3.10 13.75 -9.95
C LYS A 132 2.13 13.73 -8.78
N ARG A 133 0.85 13.67 -9.05
CA ARG A 133 -0.21 13.55 -8.04
C ARG A 133 -0.72 12.14 -7.87
N TYR A 134 -0.19 11.18 -8.63
CA TYR A 134 -0.47 9.77 -8.43
C TYR A 134 0.27 9.28 -7.18
N PHE A 135 -0.50 8.82 -6.19
CA PHE A 135 0.03 8.45 -4.88
C PHE A 135 0.09 6.93 -4.71
N ASN A 136 1.03 6.49 -3.88
CA ASN A 136 1.10 5.10 -3.43
C ASN A 136 0.01 4.81 -2.39
N ALA A 137 -0.57 3.61 -2.45
CA ALA A 137 -1.67 3.21 -1.58
C ALA A 137 -1.23 2.39 -0.35
N GLY A 138 0.07 2.15 -0.17
CA GLY A 138 0.58 1.37 0.96
C GLY A 138 0.58 2.11 2.29
N ILE A 139 0.68 3.44 2.24
CA ILE A 139 0.62 4.30 3.41
C ILE A 139 -0.44 5.38 3.16
N LEU A 140 -1.58 5.28 3.87
CA LEU A 140 -2.73 6.17 3.67
C LEU A 140 -3.24 6.70 5.01
N LEU A 141 -3.15 8.00 5.23
CA LEU A 141 -3.99 8.65 6.23
C LEU A 141 -5.36 8.89 5.58
N MET A 142 -6.40 8.28 6.14
CA MET A 142 -7.75 8.26 5.57
C MET A 142 -8.71 9.08 6.42
N ASN A 143 -9.37 10.08 5.82
CA ASN A 143 -10.46 10.82 6.43
C ASN A 143 -11.76 10.04 6.23
N LEU A 144 -12.12 9.22 7.21
CA LEU A 144 -13.24 8.28 7.07
C LEU A 144 -14.58 9.01 6.98
N ASP A 145 -14.73 10.14 7.66
CA ASP A 145 -15.93 10.95 7.58
C ASP A 145 -16.15 11.51 6.17
N GLU A 146 -15.12 12.09 5.57
CA GLU A 146 -15.20 12.61 4.21
C GLU A 146 -15.35 11.48 3.17
N LEU A 147 -14.70 10.33 3.38
CA LEU A 147 -14.88 9.14 2.52
C LEU A 147 -16.31 8.60 2.58
N ARG A 148 -16.93 8.54 3.76
CA ARG A 148 -18.35 8.15 3.92
C ARG A 148 -19.30 9.18 3.29
N LYS A 149 -19.11 10.48 3.55
CA LYS A 149 -19.87 11.55 2.89
C LYS A 149 -19.76 11.50 1.37
N PHE A 150 -18.58 11.17 0.87
CA PHE A 150 -18.32 10.98 -0.56
C PHE A 150 -18.96 9.71 -1.13
N LYS A 151 -19.46 8.79 -0.28
CA LYS A 151 -19.95 7.45 -0.64
C LYS A 151 -18.89 6.64 -1.38
N PHE A 152 -17.68 6.63 -0.82
CA PHE A 152 -16.48 6.08 -1.48
C PHE A 152 -16.69 4.62 -1.88
N GLN A 153 -17.19 3.76 -0.97
CA GLN A 153 -17.39 2.33 -1.25
C GLN A 153 -18.40 2.08 -2.38
N ASP A 154 -19.52 2.81 -2.40
CA ASP A 154 -20.51 2.69 -3.47
C ASP A 154 -19.90 3.06 -4.84
N LYS A 155 -19.14 4.15 -4.87
CA LYS A 155 -18.46 4.62 -6.09
C LYS A 155 -17.36 3.65 -6.52
N PHE A 156 -16.62 3.08 -5.56
CA PHE A 156 -15.62 2.05 -5.86
C PHE A 156 -16.29 0.81 -6.50
N LEU A 157 -17.32 0.26 -5.86
CA LEU A 157 -18.03 -0.91 -6.39
C LEU A 157 -18.67 -0.63 -7.76
N TYR A 158 -19.20 0.58 -7.97
CA TYR A 158 -19.69 0.98 -9.28
C TYR A 158 -18.56 1.05 -10.31
N LEU A 159 -17.45 1.71 -10.00
CA LEU A 159 -16.30 1.83 -10.89
C LEU A 159 -15.70 0.45 -11.22
N LEU A 160 -15.54 -0.41 -10.21
CA LEU A 160 -15.08 -1.80 -10.38
C LEU A 160 -15.97 -2.59 -11.37
N SER A 161 -17.28 -2.34 -11.37
CA SER A 161 -18.21 -2.98 -12.33
C SER A 161 -18.11 -2.46 -13.76
N LYS A 162 -17.44 -1.32 -13.99
CA LYS A 162 -17.35 -0.65 -15.30
C LYS A 162 -15.95 -0.65 -15.89
N VAL A 163 -14.94 -0.54 -15.05
CA VAL A 163 -13.55 -0.41 -15.45
C VAL A 163 -12.72 -1.41 -14.69
N LYS A 164 -11.87 -2.14 -15.39
CA LYS A 164 -10.88 -3.04 -14.80
C LYS A 164 -9.51 -2.39 -14.93
N PHE A 165 -8.95 -1.92 -13.83
CA PHE A 165 -7.56 -1.52 -13.78
C PHE A 165 -6.69 -2.76 -13.54
N SER A 166 -5.73 -3.00 -14.43
CA SER A 166 -4.92 -4.22 -14.43
C SER A 166 -3.47 -4.01 -13.99
N VAL A 167 -3.01 -2.76 -13.91
CA VAL A 167 -1.62 -2.43 -13.57
C VAL A 167 -1.43 -2.36 -12.05
N ALA A 168 -2.03 -1.39 -11.37
CA ALA A 168 -1.88 -1.20 -9.93
C ALA A 168 -3.17 -1.45 -9.13
N GLN A 169 -4.17 -2.08 -9.77
CA GLN A 169 -5.39 -2.62 -9.14
C GLN A 169 -6.08 -1.62 -8.20
N ASP A 170 -6.13 -1.90 -6.89
CA ASP A 170 -6.78 -1.07 -5.87
C ASP A 170 -6.21 0.35 -5.80
N GLN A 171 -4.91 0.53 -5.99
CA GLN A 171 -4.26 1.84 -6.04
C GLN A 171 -4.78 2.71 -7.18
N ASP A 172 -5.05 2.13 -8.35
CA ASP A 172 -5.63 2.85 -9.49
C ASP A 172 -7.04 3.35 -9.19
N TYR A 173 -7.87 2.51 -8.53
CA TYR A 173 -9.21 2.93 -8.11
C TYR A 173 -9.15 4.08 -7.09
N LEU A 174 -8.23 4.01 -6.12
CA LEU A 174 -8.01 5.07 -5.14
C LEU A 174 -7.62 6.38 -5.83
N ASN A 175 -6.60 6.34 -6.69
CA ASN A 175 -6.13 7.51 -7.42
C ASN A 175 -7.22 8.12 -8.32
N ARG A 176 -8.04 7.28 -8.96
CA ARG A 176 -9.18 7.72 -9.77
C ARG A 176 -10.26 8.40 -8.94
N LEU A 177 -10.64 7.79 -7.82
CA LEU A 177 -11.76 8.25 -7.00
C LEU A 177 -11.40 9.44 -6.12
N CYS A 178 -10.19 9.48 -5.59
CA CYS A 178 -9.73 10.57 -4.72
C CYS A 178 -9.19 11.78 -5.49
N LYS A 179 -9.18 11.73 -6.83
CA LYS A 179 -8.68 12.82 -7.67
C LYS A 179 -9.19 14.19 -7.23
N GLY A 180 -8.26 15.13 -7.02
CA GLY A 180 -8.56 16.49 -6.57
C GLY A 180 -8.81 16.65 -5.07
N ARG A 181 -8.84 15.55 -4.32
CA ARG A 181 -9.05 15.53 -2.86
C ARG A 181 -8.00 14.68 -2.16
N VAL A 182 -6.74 14.87 -2.53
CA VAL A 182 -5.56 14.21 -1.96
C VAL A 182 -4.61 15.25 -1.41
N LYS A 183 -4.27 15.15 -0.15
CA LYS A 183 -3.17 15.88 0.47
C LYS A 183 -1.89 15.10 0.23
N LEU A 184 -0.98 15.62 -0.59
CA LEU A 184 0.32 14.99 -0.76
C LEU A 184 1.19 15.26 0.47
N ILE A 185 1.82 14.19 0.96
CA ILE A 185 2.81 14.23 2.04
C ILE A 185 4.21 13.96 1.47
N GLU A 186 5.23 14.18 2.29
CA GLU A 186 6.61 13.91 1.91
C GLU A 186 6.84 12.42 1.68
N ASN A 187 7.63 12.06 0.65
CA ASN A 187 7.94 10.68 0.34
C ASN A 187 8.83 9.99 1.38
N THR A 188 9.36 10.71 2.34
CA THR A 188 10.05 10.18 3.51
C THR A 188 9.14 9.35 4.43
N TRP A 189 7.82 9.52 4.31
CA TRP A 189 6.78 8.71 4.97
C TRP A 189 6.33 7.49 4.15
N ASP A 190 6.84 7.31 2.95
CA ASP A 190 6.58 6.16 2.08
C ASP A 190 7.78 5.93 1.15
N ARG A 191 8.97 5.84 1.74
CA ARG A 191 10.20 5.76 0.96
C ARG A 191 10.39 4.37 0.37
N MET A 192 10.30 4.27 -0.94
CA MET A 192 10.55 3.03 -1.66
C MET A 192 12.06 2.84 -1.91
N PRO A 193 12.56 1.58 -1.96
CA PRO A 193 13.97 1.27 -2.22
C PRO A 193 14.35 1.39 -3.72
N ILE A 194 13.91 2.47 -4.37
CA ILE A 194 14.13 2.74 -5.80
C ILE A 194 14.64 4.17 -6.02
N GLY A 195 15.11 4.49 -7.23
CA GLY A 195 15.53 5.84 -7.59
C GLY A 195 16.85 6.28 -6.94
N GLY A 196 17.60 5.37 -6.33
CA GLY A 196 18.87 5.62 -5.67
C GLY A 196 18.76 6.18 -4.26
N ASP A 197 19.90 6.31 -3.59
CA ASP A 197 20.03 6.78 -2.20
C ASP A 197 20.12 8.31 -2.16
N THR A 198 18.98 8.97 -2.36
CA THR A 198 18.87 10.43 -2.46
C THR A 198 18.34 11.10 -1.20
N VAL A 199 17.81 10.32 -0.25
CA VAL A 199 17.25 10.82 1.01
C VAL A 199 18.26 10.62 2.13
N LYS A 200 18.51 11.64 2.94
CA LYS A 200 19.36 11.49 4.11
C LYS A 200 18.75 10.53 5.11
N ARG A 201 19.59 9.76 5.77
CA ARG A 201 19.15 8.75 6.75
C ARG A 201 18.32 9.31 7.91
N GLU A 202 18.66 10.53 8.34
CA GLU A 202 17.97 11.26 9.41
C GLU A 202 16.56 11.73 9.02
N ASP A 203 16.29 11.86 7.71
CA ASP A 203 15.00 12.32 7.19
C ASP A 203 14.02 11.15 6.89
N LEU A 204 14.49 9.89 6.99
CA LEU A 204 13.67 8.71 6.74
C LEU A 204 12.70 8.46 7.91
N HIS A 205 11.41 8.49 7.62
CA HIS A 205 10.36 8.20 8.59
C HIS A 205 9.78 6.79 8.45
N LEU A 206 9.62 6.32 7.20
CA LEU A 206 9.07 5.00 6.90
C LEU A 206 9.63 4.50 5.58
N ILE A 207 10.10 3.25 5.57
CA ILE A 207 10.55 2.54 4.37
C ILE A 207 9.50 1.53 3.98
N HIS A 208 9.10 1.53 2.70
CA HIS A 208 8.13 0.63 2.13
C HIS A 208 8.77 -0.24 1.05
N TYR A 209 8.99 -1.50 1.35
CA TYR A 209 9.57 -2.49 0.42
C TYR A 209 8.49 -3.03 -0.52
N ASN A 210 7.85 -2.14 -1.25
CA ASN A 210 6.77 -2.50 -2.17
C ASN A 210 7.25 -3.38 -3.35
N LEU A 211 6.30 -3.87 -4.16
CA LEU A 211 6.55 -4.75 -5.31
C LEU A 211 7.25 -6.07 -4.92
N ALA A 212 7.96 -6.70 -5.86
CA ALA A 212 8.59 -8.01 -5.69
C ALA A 212 9.96 -7.95 -5.02
N PHE A 213 10.67 -6.81 -5.11
CA PHE A 213 12.06 -6.68 -4.65
C PHE A 213 12.14 -6.46 -3.14
N LYS A 214 12.10 -7.56 -2.39
CA LYS A 214 12.09 -7.59 -0.93
C LYS A 214 13.47 -7.88 -0.34
N PRO A 215 13.85 -7.31 0.81
CA PRO A 215 15.14 -7.60 1.47
C PRO A 215 15.28 -9.04 1.95
N TRP A 216 14.16 -9.78 2.09
CA TRP A 216 14.15 -11.21 2.42
C TRP A 216 14.10 -12.13 1.20
N HIS A 217 14.20 -11.58 -0.02
CA HIS A 217 14.35 -12.30 -1.27
C HIS A 217 15.66 -11.97 -1.99
N PHE A 218 16.10 -10.70 -1.91
CA PHE A 218 17.24 -10.18 -2.66
C PHE A 218 18.32 -9.59 -1.75
N GLU A 219 19.60 -9.70 -2.19
CA GLU A 219 20.72 -9.15 -1.45
C GLU A 219 20.87 -7.64 -1.61
N ASP A 220 20.63 -7.11 -2.81
CA ASP A 220 20.95 -5.73 -3.16
C ASP A 220 19.70 -4.84 -3.15
N ILE A 221 19.02 -4.78 -1.98
CA ILE A 221 17.88 -3.89 -1.75
C ILE A 221 18.34 -2.67 -0.95
N LEU A 222 18.03 -1.49 -1.47
CA LEU A 222 18.30 -0.23 -0.78
C LEU A 222 17.56 -0.21 0.57
N TYR A 223 18.23 0.26 1.61
CA TYR A 223 17.70 0.31 3.00
C TYR A 223 17.45 -1.07 3.65
N LYS A 224 17.96 -2.18 3.11
CA LYS A 224 17.79 -3.52 3.69
C LYS A 224 18.27 -3.64 5.13
N GLU A 225 19.27 -2.84 5.51
CA GLU A 225 19.84 -2.80 6.85
C GLU A 225 18.79 -2.47 7.94
N TYR A 226 17.81 -1.64 7.61
CA TYR A 226 16.71 -1.31 8.53
C TYR A 226 15.77 -2.50 8.72
N PHE A 227 15.44 -3.23 7.65
CA PHE A 227 14.63 -4.43 7.76
C PHE A 227 15.31 -5.48 8.66
N TRP A 228 16.57 -5.79 8.38
CA TRP A 228 17.30 -6.80 9.14
C TRP A 228 17.55 -6.40 10.59
N LYS A 229 17.73 -5.10 10.87
CA LYS A 229 17.84 -4.58 12.23
C LYS A 229 16.61 -4.92 13.09
N TYR A 230 15.40 -4.82 12.53
CA TYR A 230 14.18 -5.15 13.26
C TYR A 230 13.84 -6.64 13.19
N ALA A 231 14.04 -7.28 12.05
CA ALA A 231 13.75 -8.71 11.88
C ALA A 231 14.47 -9.57 12.93
N GLN A 232 15.77 -9.31 13.17
CA GLN A 232 16.57 -10.05 14.16
C GLN A 232 16.11 -9.87 15.63
N GLN A 233 15.22 -8.92 15.91
CA GLN A 233 14.64 -8.72 17.23
C GLN A 233 13.31 -9.46 17.41
N THR A 234 12.87 -10.22 16.40
CA THR A 234 11.59 -10.91 16.39
C THR A 234 11.75 -12.42 16.48
N GLU A 235 10.72 -13.10 16.97
CA GLU A 235 10.63 -14.57 16.95
C GLU A 235 10.48 -15.15 15.53
N PHE A 236 10.37 -14.30 14.52
CA PHE A 236 10.27 -14.70 13.11
C PHE A 236 11.62 -14.70 12.39
N PHE A 237 12.70 -14.30 13.03
CA PHE A 237 14.00 -14.10 12.38
C PHE A 237 14.50 -15.34 11.66
N ASP A 238 14.51 -16.50 12.33
CA ASP A 238 15.00 -17.75 11.73
C ASP A 238 14.15 -18.17 10.53
N ILE A 239 12.83 -17.95 10.59
CA ILE A 239 11.92 -18.24 9.48
C ILE A 239 12.21 -17.30 8.31
N ILE A 240 12.43 -16.02 8.57
CA ILE A 240 12.74 -15.02 7.54
C ILE A 240 14.09 -15.31 6.88
N GLN A 241 15.10 -15.70 7.66
CA GLN A 241 16.39 -16.15 7.12
C GLN A 241 16.23 -17.39 6.24
N SER A 242 15.47 -18.38 6.70
CA SER A 242 15.20 -19.60 5.92
C SER A 242 14.49 -19.28 4.60
N ILE A 243 13.55 -18.35 4.58
CA ILE A 243 12.91 -17.88 3.34
C ILE A 243 13.97 -17.32 2.39
N LYS A 244 14.86 -16.45 2.87
CA LYS A 244 15.91 -15.85 2.06
C LYS A 244 16.89 -16.89 1.49
N GLU A 245 17.34 -17.82 2.33
CA GLU A 245 18.30 -18.88 1.94
C GLU A 245 17.70 -19.85 0.92
N ASN A 246 16.40 -20.09 0.99
CA ASN A 246 15.70 -21.01 0.09
C ASN A 246 15.05 -20.32 -1.12
N TYR A 247 15.16 -18.99 -1.23
CA TYR A 247 14.61 -18.26 -2.38
C TYR A 247 15.45 -18.53 -3.62
N THR A 248 14.87 -19.28 -4.54
CA THR A 248 15.58 -19.85 -5.70
C THR A 248 15.84 -18.82 -6.80
N GLU A 249 16.83 -19.10 -7.65
CA GLU A 249 17.10 -18.26 -8.83
C GLU A 249 15.89 -18.25 -9.80
N GLU A 250 15.09 -19.32 -9.83
CA GLU A 250 13.85 -19.35 -10.63
C GLU A 250 12.80 -18.38 -10.09
N GLU A 251 12.65 -18.28 -8.77
CA GLU A 251 11.72 -17.33 -8.12
C GLU A 251 12.19 -15.89 -8.33
N LYS A 252 13.50 -15.62 -8.18
CA LYS A 252 14.09 -14.31 -8.49
C LYS A 252 13.85 -13.91 -9.94
N PHE A 253 14.02 -14.85 -10.86
CA PHE A 253 13.76 -14.61 -12.29
C PHE A 253 12.28 -14.28 -12.54
N LYS A 254 11.34 -14.98 -11.88
CA LYS A 254 9.90 -14.67 -11.97
C LYS A 254 9.59 -13.27 -11.49
N ASP A 255 10.21 -12.83 -10.39
CA ASP A 255 10.04 -11.47 -9.87
C ASP A 255 10.53 -10.40 -10.85
N MET A 256 11.70 -10.63 -11.46
CA MET A 256 12.24 -9.72 -12.49
C MET A 256 11.36 -9.68 -13.76
N GLU A 257 10.86 -10.84 -14.19
CA GLU A 257 9.92 -10.91 -15.32
C GLU A 257 8.57 -10.25 -14.99
N SER A 258 8.14 -10.23 -13.73
CA SER A 258 6.94 -9.56 -13.29
C SER A 258 7.02 -8.04 -13.49
N ASP A 259 8.16 -7.40 -13.19
CA ASP A 259 8.37 -5.96 -13.46
C ASP A 259 8.28 -5.66 -14.97
N LYS A 260 8.93 -6.47 -15.80
CA LYS A 260 8.88 -6.33 -17.25
C LYS A 260 7.44 -6.45 -17.78
N LYS A 261 6.73 -7.49 -17.37
CA LYS A 261 5.31 -7.70 -17.74
C LYS A 261 4.42 -6.55 -17.31
N LEU A 262 4.71 -5.95 -16.14
CA LEU A 262 3.96 -4.80 -15.64
C LEU A 262 4.11 -3.59 -16.58
N ARG A 263 5.33 -3.33 -17.07
CA ARG A 263 5.60 -2.25 -18.04
C ARG A 263 4.91 -2.51 -19.39
N GLU A 264 4.99 -3.74 -19.88
CA GLU A 264 4.33 -4.15 -21.10
C GLU A 264 2.79 -4.02 -21.00
N LEU A 265 2.24 -4.38 -19.85
CA LEU A 265 0.82 -4.22 -19.56
C LEU A 265 0.40 -2.76 -19.55
N ALA A 266 1.16 -1.89 -18.86
CA ALA A 266 0.90 -0.46 -18.84
C ALA A 266 0.93 0.15 -20.26
N GLN A 267 1.92 -0.24 -21.09
CA GLN A 267 2.01 0.21 -22.47
C GLN A 267 0.80 -0.22 -23.28
N LYS A 268 0.41 -1.50 -23.17
CA LYS A 268 -0.78 -2.03 -23.85
C LYS A 268 -2.05 -1.29 -23.48
N GLU A 269 -2.24 -0.97 -22.19
CA GLU A 269 -3.41 -0.20 -21.74
C GLU A 269 -3.38 1.23 -22.30
N CYS A 270 -2.21 1.87 -22.35
CA CYS A 270 -2.06 3.19 -22.98
C CYS A 270 -2.41 3.17 -24.47
N ASP A 271 -1.95 2.16 -25.21
CA ASP A 271 -2.21 2.01 -26.64
C ASP A 271 -3.70 1.83 -26.91
N CYS A 272 -4.42 1.07 -26.07
CA CYS A 272 -5.86 0.86 -26.18
C CYS A 272 -6.69 2.14 -25.99
N VAL A 273 -6.23 3.08 -25.14
CA VAL A 273 -6.92 4.37 -24.92
C VAL A 273 -6.86 5.27 -26.15
N GLY A 274 -5.86 5.10 -27.03
CA GLY A 274 -5.75 5.81 -28.31
C GLY A 274 -6.93 5.54 -29.25
N ASP A 275 -7.48 4.31 -29.21
CA ASP A 275 -8.57 3.86 -30.08
C ASP A 275 -9.98 4.10 -29.50
N ASP A 276 -10.13 4.13 -28.18
CA ASP A 276 -11.42 4.24 -27.49
C ASP A 276 -11.47 5.40 -26.47
N ARG A 277 -11.95 6.55 -26.90
CA ARG A 277 -12.18 7.74 -26.04
C ARG A 277 -13.26 7.53 -24.96
N LYS A 278 -13.73 6.30 -24.74
CA LYS A 278 -14.78 5.95 -23.77
C LYS A 278 -14.40 6.15 -22.30
N TYR A 279 -13.12 6.04 -21.95
CA TYR A 279 -12.66 6.14 -20.56
C TYR A 279 -12.49 7.56 -20.03
N ARG A 280 -12.58 8.59 -20.89
CA ARG A 280 -12.36 9.99 -20.52
C ARG A 280 -13.57 10.74 -19.97
N ARG A 281 -14.77 10.13 -19.96
CA ARG A 281 -16.03 10.83 -19.66
C ARG A 281 -16.84 10.23 -18.49
N MET A 282 -16.25 9.44 -17.64
CA MET A 282 -16.91 8.99 -16.40
C MET A 282 -16.27 9.55 -15.14
#